data_44486e503659bebbf588be55bbe819f4
#
_entry.id   44486e503659bebbf588be55bbe819f4
#
_cell.length_a   1.000
_cell.length_b   1.000
_cell.length_c   1.000
_cell.angle_alpha   90.00
_cell.angle_beta   90.00
_cell.angle_gamma   90.00
#
_symmetry.space_group_name_H-M   'P 1'
#
loop_
_entity.id
_entity.type
_entity.pdbx_description
1 polymer ?
#
loop_
_entity_poly.entity_id
_entity_poly.type
_entity_poly.pdbx_seq_one_letter_code
_entity_poly.pdbx_strand_id
1 'polypeptide(L)'
;MKIRHRKLIVYVGVALLSIGLSSRTVGQTDTNSTFPELKKQQERLTLENSIAQQQLQKDLATLTAEKQRLDLENGIAEQQLHEDLAKLTAEKQRLELENGLAQQKLQAEVAALQAELDKLTKQADLLAKRATLKEAERKAKLDEELAADREKLEKMKLTNDLAAAEVADQSQELAQREQELKVRTAELQTQRADLDLKVARLNSDLDLRTKRDLWKNRVNRDIQYTKEPFKDGVLTISDRRIALNGPIWEDTADYVQERIDYFNNQSHDYPIFIVIDESPGGSVMAGYKILKAMDGSAAPVYVVVKSFAASMAANIATQSKKSFAYPNAIILHHQIQGLTGGNLTMQRENVKELDEWWKRLAAPVAAKMGISLDEFIKRMYQNRSTGDWQEFGDSARKLKWVDQIVDTIREDSYDKNPDAPSALNDSPAPGQLNHQPVLPERVDANGNRYVLLPRLNPADCYYLYNPDNYYRLTP
;
A
#
# COMPACT_ATOMS: atom_id res chain seq x y z
N MET A 1 33.63 23.99 -5.47
CA MET A 1 34.02 23.38 -4.20
C MET A 1 33.10 22.20 -3.94
N LYS A 2 33.61 20.97 -4.14
CA LYS A 2 32.81 19.72 -4.13
C LYS A 2 32.61 19.27 -2.68
N ILE A 3 31.37 19.27 -2.19
CA ILE A 3 31.03 18.70 -0.90
C ILE A 3 30.64 17.24 -1.13
N ARG A 4 31.45 16.34 -0.63
CA ARG A 4 31.23 14.89 -0.63
C ARG A 4 30.19 14.55 0.47
N HIS A 5 29.06 14.00 0.04
CA HIS A 5 28.14 13.31 0.96
C HIS A 5 28.78 12.01 1.45
N ARG A 6 29.16 11.96 2.71
CA ARG A 6 29.43 10.70 3.41
C ARG A 6 28.11 10.10 3.89
N LYS A 7 27.72 8.99 3.27
CA LYS A 7 26.66 8.12 3.79
C LYS A 7 27.15 7.47 5.08
N LEU A 8 26.55 7.81 6.19
CA LEU A 8 26.75 7.13 7.47
C LEU A 8 25.86 5.89 7.45
N ILE A 9 26.43 4.72 7.21
CA ILE A 9 25.74 3.44 7.40
C ILE A 9 25.88 3.09 8.89
N VAL A 10 24.77 3.20 9.61
CA VAL A 10 24.70 2.73 10.99
C VAL A 10 24.38 1.23 10.94
N TYR A 11 25.36 0.40 11.20
CA TYR A 11 25.14 -1.01 11.50
C TYR A 11 24.57 -1.13 12.92
N VAL A 12 23.28 -1.46 13.03
CA VAL A 12 22.70 -1.89 14.29
C VAL A 12 23.02 -3.37 14.44
N GLY A 13 24.03 -3.65 15.25
CA GLY A 13 24.34 -5.01 15.66
C GLY A 13 23.26 -5.53 16.59
N VAL A 14 22.55 -6.57 16.16
CA VAL A 14 21.63 -7.33 17.00
C VAL A 14 22.46 -8.19 17.94
N ALA A 15 22.53 -7.79 19.21
CA ALA A 15 23.05 -8.65 20.26
C ALA A 15 21.98 -9.69 20.63
N LEU A 16 22.17 -10.90 20.12
CA LEU A 16 21.45 -12.07 20.59
C LEU A 16 21.91 -12.43 22.00
N LEU A 17 21.09 -12.09 22.99
CA LEU A 17 21.23 -12.65 24.33
C LEU A 17 20.58 -14.04 24.32
N SER A 18 21.40 -15.07 24.13
CA SER A 18 21.06 -16.45 24.39
C SER A 18 20.98 -16.68 25.89
N ILE A 19 19.79 -16.70 26.45
CA ILE A 19 19.56 -17.23 27.81
C ILE A 19 19.43 -18.75 27.67
N GLY A 20 20.50 -19.43 28.03
CA GLY A 20 20.48 -20.88 28.16
C GLY A 20 19.54 -21.28 29.30
N LEU A 21 18.48 -21.96 28.98
CA LEU A 21 17.72 -22.75 29.95
C LEU A 21 18.33 -24.16 30.05
N SER A 22 18.97 -24.37 31.15
CA SER A 22 19.37 -25.72 31.58
C SER A 22 18.14 -26.59 31.71
N SER A 23 18.08 -27.63 30.91
CA SER A 23 17.16 -28.73 31.11
C SER A 23 17.50 -29.48 32.41
N ARG A 24 16.69 -29.33 33.43
CA ARG A 24 16.60 -30.28 34.53
C ARG A 24 15.40 -31.18 34.27
N THR A 25 15.67 -32.39 33.90
CA THR A 25 14.75 -33.53 34.00
C THR A 25 14.31 -33.69 35.45
N VAL A 26 13.03 -33.56 35.70
CA VAL A 26 12.37 -34.08 36.91
C VAL A 26 11.14 -34.84 36.45
N GLY A 27 11.01 -36.02 37.05
CA GLY A 27 10.20 -37.16 36.72
C GLY A 27 8.69 -36.92 36.63
N GLN A 28 8.12 -37.89 36.01
CA GLN A 28 6.69 -38.17 35.98
C GLN A 28 6.05 -38.10 37.40
N THR A 29 5.04 -37.27 37.53
CA THR A 29 3.89 -37.58 38.38
C THR A 29 2.65 -36.79 37.89
N ASP A 30 1.62 -37.54 37.60
CA ASP A 30 0.20 -37.25 37.64
C ASP A 30 -0.35 -36.06 36.81
N THR A 31 -0.84 -36.45 35.68
CA THR A 31 -1.87 -35.76 34.91
C THR A 31 -3.21 -35.83 35.65
N ASN A 32 -3.70 -34.69 36.11
CA ASN A 32 -5.13 -34.31 36.10
C ASN A 32 -5.36 -33.12 37.03
N SER A 33 -5.19 -31.91 36.55
CA SER A 33 -5.92 -30.71 37.04
C SER A 33 -5.43 -29.34 36.53
N THR A 34 -4.46 -29.31 35.68
CA THR A 34 -3.83 -28.00 35.31
C THR A 34 -4.30 -27.37 34.00
N PHE A 35 -5.12 -28.07 33.22
CA PHE A 35 -5.56 -27.57 31.92
C PHE A 35 -6.51 -26.34 31.98
N PRO A 36 -7.45 -26.25 32.95
CA PRO A 36 -8.32 -25.05 33.01
C PRO A 36 -7.62 -23.82 33.56
N GLU A 37 -6.65 -23.98 34.44
CA GLU A 37 -5.90 -22.84 35.01
C GLU A 37 -4.90 -22.25 34.02
N LEU A 38 -4.21 -23.11 33.29
CA LEU A 38 -3.31 -22.66 32.20
C LEU A 38 -4.07 -21.94 31.06
N LYS A 39 -5.26 -22.44 30.72
CA LYS A 39 -6.13 -21.79 29.75
C LYS A 39 -6.62 -20.43 30.23
N LYS A 40 -7.03 -20.35 31.49
CA LYS A 40 -7.41 -19.08 32.15
C LYS A 40 -6.24 -18.10 32.23
N GLN A 41 -5.05 -18.61 32.52
CA GLN A 41 -3.85 -17.77 32.56
C GLN A 41 -3.43 -17.30 31.19
N GLN A 42 -3.58 -18.15 30.20
CA GLN A 42 -3.34 -17.79 28.79
C GLN A 42 -4.37 -16.76 28.28
N GLU A 43 -5.64 -16.96 28.57
CA GLU A 43 -6.71 -16.01 28.26
C GLU A 43 -6.48 -14.65 28.93
N ARG A 44 -6.06 -14.67 30.23
CA ARG A 44 -5.74 -13.46 30.97
C ARG A 44 -4.53 -12.71 30.39
N LEU A 45 -3.45 -13.43 30.07
CA LEU A 45 -2.26 -12.85 29.41
C LEU A 45 -2.57 -12.32 28.01
N THR A 46 -3.47 -13.00 27.29
CA THR A 46 -3.91 -12.55 25.97
C THR A 46 -4.72 -11.26 26.07
N LEU A 47 -5.58 -11.19 27.09
CA LEU A 47 -6.39 -10.00 27.36
C LEU A 47 -5.51 -8.83 27.83
N GLU A 48 -4.60 -9.07 28.76
CA GLU A 48 -3.65 -8.06 29.24
C GLU A 48 -2.76 -7.54 28.10
N ASN A 49 -2.29 -8.43 27.20
CA ASN A 49 -1.54 -8.03 26.02
C ASN A 49 -2.40 -7.21 25.03
N SER A 50 -3.66 -7.62 24.84
CA SER A 50 -4.55 -6.87 23.95
C SER A 50 -4.87 -5.47 24.48
N ILE A 51 -5.08 -5.35 25.79
CA ILE A 51 -5.29 -4.06 26.47
C ILE A 51 -4.03 -3.20 26.37
N ALA A 52 -2.85 -3.81 26.61
CA ALA A 52 -1.58 -3.10 26.48
C ALA A 52 -1.30 -2.62 25.05
N GLN A 53 -1.67 -3.44 24.06
CA GLN A 53 -1.57 -3.04 22.65
C GLN A 53 -2.53 -1.91 22.28
N GLN A 54 -3.79 -1.99 22.76
CA GLN A 54 -4.75 -0.91 22.54
C GLN A 54 -4.31 0.41 23.20
N GLN A 55 -3.77 0.30 24.42
CA GLN A 55 -3.25 1.49 25.11
C GLN A 55 -2.07 2.07 24.33
N LEU A 56 -1.15 1.23 23.90
CA LEU A 56 0.00 1.66 23.12
C LEU A 56 -0.39 2.29 21.78
N GLN A 57 -1.36 1.69 21.08
CA GLN A 57 -1.88 2.28 19.84
C GLN A 57 -2.53 3.64 20.08
N LYS A 58 -3.24 3.77 21.22
CA LYS A 58 -3.85 5.05 21.59
C LYS A 58 -2.80 6.10 21.93
N ASP A 59 -1.78 5.71 22.68
CA ASP A 59 -0.68 6.60 23.04
C ASP A 59 0.12 7.00 21.80
N LEU A 60 0.36 6.05 20.87
CA LEU A 60 1.00 6.34 19.61
C LEU A 60 0.16 7.25 18.71
N ALA A 61 -1.15 7.01 18.63
CA ALA A 61 -2.05 7.88 17.87
C ALA A 61 -2.05 9.32 18.44
N THR A 62 -2.01 9.43 19.78
CA THR A 62 -1.94 10.73 20.46
C THR A 62 -0.61 11.41 20.15
N LEU A 63 0.51 10.70 20.27
CA LEU A 63 1.83 11.23 19.97
C LEU A 63 2.01 11.56 18.48
N THR A 64 1.39 10.76 17.61
CA THR A 64 1.39 11.03 16.17
C THR A 64 0.59 12.29 15.85
N ALA A 65 -0.58 12.46 16.49
CA ALA A 65 -1.38 13.67 16.35
C ALA A 65 -0.67 14.90 16.91
N GLU A 66 0.02 14.75 18.06
CA GLU A 66 0.82 15.81 18.66
C GLU A 66 2.03 16.16 17.79
N LYS A 67 2.69 15.16 17.22
CA LYS A 67 3.73 15.40 16.21
C LYS A 67 3.18 16.14 15.01
N GLN A 68 2.05 15.68 14.43
CA GLN A 68 1.45 16.34 13.28
C GLN A 68 1.08 17.81 13.60
N ARG A 69 0.58 18.04 14.82
CA ARG A 69 0.29 19.40 15.28
C ARG A 69 1.56 20.24 15.37
N LEU A 70 2.62 19.71 15.99
CA LEU A 70 3.92 20.38 16.09
C LEU A 70 4.59 20.55 14.72
N ASP A 71 4.48 19.58 13.82
CA ASP A 71 4.96 19.73 12.44
C ASP A 71 4.19 20.81 11.68
N LEU A 72 2.87 20.90 11.92
CA LEU A 72 2.05 21.97 11.35
C LEU A 72 2.39 23.33 11.95
N GLU A 73 2.52 23.41 13.29
CA GLU A 73 2.94 24.65 13.98
C GLU A 73 4.34 25.07 13.54
N ASN A 74 5.28 24.15 13.42
CA ASN A 74 6.60 24.41 12.88
C ASN A 74 6.54 24.80 11.39
N GLY A 75 5.70 24.13 10.59
CA GLY A 75 5.50 24.48 9.19
C GLY A 75 4.93 25.89 9.02
N ILE A 76 3.98 26.27 9.88
CA ILE A 76 3.45 27.65 9.90
C ILE A 76 4.52 28.64 10.35
N ALA A 77 5.29 28.29 11.40
CA ALA A 77 6.38 29.14 11.88
C ALA A 77 7.51 29.26 10.83
N GLU A 78 7.86 28.19 10.13
CA GLU A 78 8.80 28.22 9.01
C GLU A 78 8.28 29.03 7.83
N GLN A 79 6.99 28.90 7.50
CA GLN A 79 6.36 29.73 6.47
C GLN A 79 6.36 31.20 6.85
N GLN A 80 6.00 31.52 8.10
CA GLN A 80 6.04 32.89 8.59
C GLN A 80 7.47 33.45 8.60
N LEU A 81 8.42 32.65 9.05
CA LEU A 81 9.83 33.00 9.03
C LEU A 81 10.36 33.19 7.60
N HIS A 82 9.94 32.31 6.69
CA HIS A 82 10.27 32.44 5.26
C HIS A 82 9.68 33.68 4.63
N GLU A 83 8.44 34.00 5.00
CA GLU A 83 7.75 35.20 4.53
C GLU A 83 8.40 36.48 5.09
N ASP A 84 8.76 36.47 6.38
CA ASP A 84 9.46 37.58 7.00
C ASP A 84 10.90 37.72 6.46
N LEU A 85 11.59 36.59 6.22
CA LEU A 85 12.90 36.58 5.56
C LEU A 85 12.81 37.12 4.13
N ALA A 86 11.76 36.72 3.40
CA ALA A 86 11.53 37.24 2.05
C ALA A 86 11.23 38.72 2.04
N LYS A 87 10.39 39.20 3.01
CA LYS A 87 10.13 40.63 3.19
C LYS A 87 11.38 41.42 3.52
N LEU A 88 12.19 40.91 4.49
CA LEU A 88 13.45 41.54 4.87
C LEU A 88 14.49 41.50 3.74
N THR A 89 14.52 40.39 2.97
CA THR A 89 15.39 40.31 1.80
C THR A 89 14.99 41.25 0.70
N ALA A 90 13.67 41.39 0.47
CA ALA A 90 13.15 42.35 -0.47
C ALA A 90 13.38 43.82 0.00
N GLU A 91 13.23 44.09 1.32
CA GLU A 91 13.52 45.38 1.90
C GLU A 91 15.03 45.70 1.84
N LYS A 92 15.88 44.72 2.14
CA LYS A 92 17.33 44.85 1.95
C LYS A 92 17.69 45.16 0.51
N GLN A 93 17.13 44.40 -0.45
CA GLN A 93 17.35 44.64 -1.87
C GLN A 93 16.85 46.05 -2.30
N ARG A 94 15.70 46.45 -1.77
CA ARG A 94 15.17 47.81 -2.03
C ARG A 94 16.11 48.89 -1.49
N LEU A 95 16.59 48.72 -0.24
CA LEU A 95 17.53 49.64 0.38
C LEU A 95 18.90 49.63 -0.31
N GLU A 96 19.38 48.47 -0.76
CA GLU A 96 20.58 48.38 -1.57
C GLU A 96 20.44 49.07 -2.93
N LEU A 97 19.25 48.97 -3.57
CA LEU A 97 18.93 49.67 -4.79
C LEU A 97 18.79 51.15 -4.58
N GLU A 98 18.07 51.56 -3.52
CA GLU A 98 17.93 52.98 -3.12
C GLU A 98 19.29 53.60 -2.79
N ASN A 99 20.14 52.83 -2.10
CA ASN A 99 21.49 53.23 -1.78
C ASN A 99 22.38 53.34 -3.05
N GLY A 100 22.27 52.31 -3.92
CA GLY A 100 22.96 52.35 -5.21
C GLY A 100 22.51 53.57 -6.07
N LEU A 101 21.22 53.83 -6.07
CA LEU A 101 20.66 55.01 -6.78
C LEU A 101 21.08 56.34 -6.16
N ALA A 102 21.12 56.39 -4.80
CA ALA A 102 21.60 57.58 -4.07
C ALA A 102 23.08 57.80 -4.32
N GLN A 103 23.91 56.74 -4.30
CA GLN A 103 25.33 56.82 -4.64
C GLN A 103 25.55 57.24 -6.10
N GLN A 104 24.75 56.71 -7.05
CA GLN A 104 24.85 57.15 -8.44
C GLN A 104 24.46 58.61 -8.63
N LYS A 105 23.35 59.03 -7.99
CA LYS A 105 22.96 60.45 -8.02
C LYS A 105 24.03 61.34 -7.47
N LEU A 106 24.61 60.93 -6.35
CA LEU A 106 25.64 61.67 -5.66
C LEU A 106 26.93 61.72 -6.47
N GLN A 107 27.32 60.60 -7.08
CA GLN A 107 28.47 60.55 -8.02
C GLN A 107 28.25 61.45 -9.22
N ALA A 108 27.02 61.45 -9.75
CA ALA A 108 26.65 62.31 -10.87
C ALA A 108 26.68 63.82 -10.50
N GLU A 109 26.22 64.13 -9.27
CA GLU A 109 26.30 65.50 -8.75
C GLU A 109 27.75 65.95 -8.51
N VAL A 110 28.53 65.07 -7.89
CA VAL A 110 29.97 65.35 -7.68
C VAL A 110 30.72 65.46 -9.00
N ALA A 111 30.40 64.62 -10.01
CA ALA A 111 30.97 64.70 -11.32
C ALA A 111 30.55 65.99 -12.06
N ALA A 112 29.25 66.36 -11.92
CA ALA A 112 28.72 67.61 -12.49
C ALA A 112 29.40 68.87 -11.87
N LEU A 113 29.59 68.81 -10.56
CA LEU A 113 30.30 69.88 -9.85
C LEU A 113 31.78 69.95 -10.16
N GLN A 114 32.42 68.79 -10.33
CA GLN A 114 33.82 68.74 -10.80
C GLN A 114 33.93 69.25 -12.22
N ALA A 115 32.97 68.87 -13.11
CA ALA A 115 32.97 69.41 -14.48
C ALA A 115 32.68 70.93 -14.50
N GLU A 116 31.84 71.42 -13.57
CA GLU A 116 31.58 72.85 -13.38
C GLU A 116 32.80 73.57 -12.80
N LEU A 117 33.45 72.95 -11.83
CA LEU A 117 34.72 73.39 -11.28
C LEU A 117 35.83 73.46 -12.33
N ASP A 118 35.93 72.40 -13.21
CA ASP A 118 36.89 72.40 -14.31
C ASP A 118 36.56 73.47 -15.36
N LYS A 119 35.26 73.71 -15.61
CA LYS A 119 34.83 74.82 -16.44
C LYS A 119 35.20 76.17 -15.86
N LEU A 120 34.89 76.32 -14.55
CA LEU A 120 35.21 77.55 -13.81
C LEU A 120 36.72 77.76 -13.75
N THR A 121 37.50 76.69 -13.53
CA THR A 121 38.98 76.74 -13.56
C THR A 121 39.53 77.09 -14.94
N LYS A 122 38.98 76.50 -16.01
CA LYS A 122 39.31 76.91 -17.38
C LYS A 122 38.91 78.32 -17.72
N GLN A 123 37.73 78.75 -17.21
CA GLN A 123 37.31 80.15 -17.35
C GLN A 123 38.15 81.11 -16.52
N ALA A 124 38.58 80.69 -15.32
CA ALA A 124 39.51 81.47 -14.49
C ALA A 124 40.89 81.58 -15.11
N ASP A 125 41.40 80.47 -15.73
CA ASP A 125 42.65 80.48 -16.46
C ASP A 125 42.59 81.35 -17.72
N LEU A 126 41.47 81.28 -18.46
CA LEU A 126 41.20 82.16 -19.62
C LEU A 126 41.05 83.64 -19.22
N LEU A 127 40.42 83.87 -18.05
CA LEU A 127 40.28 85.23 -17.51
C LEU A 127 41.59 85.68 -16.88
N ALA A 128 42.38 84.80 -16.25
CA ALA A 128 43.73 85.14 -15.79
C ALA A 128 44.67 85.47 -16.96
N LYS A 129 44.59 84.74 -18.12
CA LYS A 129 45.31 85.10 -19.36
C LYS A 129 44.81 86.35 -20.03
N ARG A 130 43.51 86.70 -19.82
CA ARG A 130 42.93 88.01 -20.22
C ARG A 130 43.13 89.12 -19.17
N ALA A 131 43.43 88.76 -17.92
CA ALA A 131 43.55 89.64 -16.82
C ALA A 131 44.97 90.22 -16.61
N THR A 132 45.97 89.87 -17.44
CA THR A 132 47.19 90.64 -17.51
C THR A 132 47.01 92.10 -17.99
N LEU A 133 45.76 92.49 -18.36
CA LEU A 133 45.39 93.86 -18.70
C LEU A 133 44.28 94.50 -17.85
N LYS A 134 43.63 93.75 -16.96
CA LYS A 134 42.59 94.27 -16.02
C LYS A 134 42.60 93.51 -14.69
N GLU A 135 43.71 93.36 -14.08
CA GLU A 135 44.01 92.35 -13.05
C GLU A 135 43.43 92.60 -11.68
N ALA A 136 43.02 93.80 -11.31
CA ALA A 136 42.67 94.12 -9.90
C ALA A 136 41.19 93.93 -9.56
N GLU A 137 40.25 94.16 -10.51
CA GLU A 137 38.80 94.14 -10.24
C GLU A 137 38.13 92.75 -10.50
N ARG A 138 38.76 91.85 -11.29
CA ARG A 138 38.20 90.59 -11.63
C ARG A 138 38.58 89.48 -10.61
N LYS A 139 39.74 89.61 -9.97
CA LYS A 139 40.24 88.57 -9.05
C LYS A 139 39.38 88.48 -7.80
N ALA A 140 38.85 89.60 -7.28
CA ALA A 140 37.95 89.65 -6.12
C ALA A 140 36.59 88.90 -6.40
N LYS A 141 36.03 89.11 -7.61
CA LYS A 141 34.77 88.42 -7.96
C LYS A 141 34.94 86.91 -8.22
N LEU A 142 36.08 86.55 -8.80
CA LEU A 142 36.37 85.15 -9.07
C LEU A 142 36.70 84.38 -7.76
N ASP A 143 37.37 85.01 -6.83
CA ASP A 143 37.65 84.42 -5.51
C ASP A 143 36.35 84.27 -4.69
N GLU A 144 35.37 85.18 -4.86
CA GLU A 144 34.08 85.07 -4.22
C GLU A 144 33.18 83.95 -4.81
N GLU A 145 33.16 83.83 -6.18
CA GLU A 145 32.50 82.68 -6.87
C GLU A 145 33.11 81.39 -6.52
N LEU A 146 34.49 81.25 -6.51
CA LEU A 146 35.21 80.08 -6.11
C LEU A 146 35.00 79.72 -4.63
N ALA A 147 34.91 80.73 -3.75
CA ALA A 147 34.58 80.52 -2.34
C ALA A 147 33.18 79.94 -2.17
N ALA A 148 32.18 80.50 -2.91
CA ALA A 148 30.78 80.02 -2.91
C ALA A 148 30.67 78.55 -3.46
N ASP A 149 31.47 78.20 -4.50
CA ASP A 149 31.49 76.87 -5.04
C ASP A 149 32.23 75.85 -4.15
N ARG A 150 33.29 76.34 -3.46
CA ARG A 150 33.96 75.53 -2.41
C ARG A 150 33.03 75.29 -1.22
N GLU A 151 32.28 76.30 -0.79
CA GLU A 151 31.27 76.12 0.26
C GLU A 151 30.17 75.15 -0.12
N LYS A 152 29.67 75.18 -1.39
CA LYS A 152 28.72 74.20 -1.92
C LYS A 152 29.33 72.79 -1.93
N LEU A 153 30.58 72.65 -2.39
CA LEU A 153 31.25 71.36 -2.43
C LEU A 153 31.46 70.77 -1.03
N GLU A 154 31.83 71.62 -0.06
CA GLU A 154 31.97 71.17 1.34
C GLU A 154 30.60 70.76 1.95
N LYS A 155 29.55 71.54 1.69
CA LYS A 155 28.19 71.18 2.12
C LYS A 155 27.72 69.87 1.50
N MET A 156 28.01 69.65 0.20
CA MET A 156 27.68 68.39 -0.47
C MET A 156 28.51 67.22 0.06
N LYS A 157 29.78 67.43 0.34
CA LYS A 157 30.59 66.35 0.96
C LYS A 157 30.06 66.01 2.35
N LEU A 158 29.71 67.04 3.15
CA LEU A 158 29.12 66.78 4.46
C LEU A 158 27.76 66.06 4.39
N THR A 159 26.91 66.45 3.42
CA THR A 159 25.63 65.76 3.19
C THR A 159 25.84 64.31 2.73
N ASN A 160 26.86 64.09 1.90
CA ASN A 160 27.24 62.75 1.44
C ASN A 160 27.76 61.90 2.61
N ASP A 161 28.65 62.45 3.44
CA ASP A 161 29.20 61.76 4.58
C ASP A 161 28.11 61.40 5.59
N LEU A 162 27.12 62.30 5.80
CA LEU A 162 25.97 62.03 6.64
C LEU A 162 25.07 60.90 6.02
N ALA A 163 24.77 60.98 4.75
CA ALA A 163 23.97 59.93 4.06
C ALA A 163 24.73 58.57 4.08
N ALA A 164 26.06 58.60 3.88
CA ALA A 164 26.87 57.41 3.97
C ALA A 164 26.88 56.80 5.40
N ALA A 165 26.89 57.66 6.42
CA ALA A 165 26.83 57.21 7.81
C ALA A 165 25.46 56.62 8.16
N GLU A 166 24.36 57.26 7.72
CA GLU A 166 22.99 56.68 7.89
C GLU A 166 22.84 55.32 7.19
N VAL A 167 23.35 55.19 5.98
CA VAL A 167 23.34 53.93 5.24
C VAL A 167 24.19 52.86 5.91
N ALA A 168 25.34 53.25 6.46
CA ALA A 168 26.20 52.33 7.22
C ALA A 168 25.48 51.84 8.48
N ASP A 169 24.79 52.73 9.20
CA ASP A 169 24.03 52.37 10.39
C ASP A 169 22.85 51.41 10.04
N GLN A 170 22.07 51.73 9.01
CA GLN A 170 21.01 50.84 8.52
C GLN A 170 21.52 49.49 8.05
N SER A 171 22.69 49.50 7.37
CA SER A 171 23.33 48.26 6.93
C SER A 171 23.79 47.39 8.12
N GLN A 172 24.28 48.03 9.19
CA GLN A 172 24.66 47.36 10.42
C GLN A 172 23.45 46.78 11.16
N GLU A 173 22.34 47.53 11.24
CA GLU A 173 21.07 47.04 11.83
C GLU A 173 20.51 45.86 11.06
N LEU A 174 20.50 45.91 9.72
CA LEU A 174 20.06 44.80 8.86
C LEU A 174 20.95 43.55 9.04
N ALA A 175 22.28 43.75 9.14
CA ALA A 175 23.19 42.67 9.39
C ALA A 175 22.97 41.99 10.75
N GLN A 176 22.65 42.80 11.79
CA GLN A 176 22.28 42.25 13.10
C GLN A 176 20.98 41.45 13.03
N ARG A 177 19.92 42.00 12.41
CA ARG A 177 18.65 41.27 12.22
C ARG A 177 18.82 39.98 11.40
N GLU A 178 19.64 40.01 10.36
CA GLU A 178 19.94 38.84 9.57
C GLU A 178 20.66 37.75 10.42
N GLN A 179 21.58 38.19 11.29
CA GLN A 179 22.25 37.30 12.22
C GLN A 179 21.29 36.68 13.26
N GLU A 180 20.41 37.51 13.83
CA GLU A 180 19.37 37.02 14.75
C GLU A 180 18.44 36.00 14.08
N LEU A 181 18.01 36.28 12.84
CA LEU A 181 17.19 35.35 12.06
C LEU A 181 17.94 34.03 11.76
N LYS A 182 19.22 34.11 11.45
CA LYS A 182 20.04 32.89 11.25
C LYS A 182 20.12 32.06 12.52
N VAL A 183 20.34 32.70 13.68
CA VAL A 183 20.36 32.01 14.96
C VAL A 183 19.01 31.36 15.24
N ARG A 184 17.90 32.09 15.07
CA ARG A 184 16.56 31.58 15.30
C ARG A 184 16.20 30.43 14.35
N THR A 185 16.62 30.53 13.10
CA THR A 185 16.45 29.43 12.11
C THR A 185 17.23 28.19 12.52
N ALA A 186 18.47 28.34 12.99
CA ALA A 186 19.29 27.25 13.48
C ALA A 186 18.67 26.59 14.73
N GLU A 187 18.11 27.39 15.65
CA GLU A 187 17.40 26.87 16.82
C GLU A 187 16.16 26.04 16.42
N LEU A 188 15.34 26.57 15.48
CA LEU A 188 14.18 25.86 14.98
C LEU A 188 14.55 24.56 14.25
N GLN A 189 15.62 24.59 13.46
CA GLN A 189 16.15 23.38 12.81
C GLN A 189 16.61 22.33 13.83
N THR A 190 17.25 22.79 14.92
CA THR A 190 17.66 21.89 16.01
C THR A 190 16.46 21.29 16.72
N GLN A 191 15.43 22.08 17.02
CA GLN A 191 14.19 21.60 17.62
C GLN A 191 13.48 20.59 16.71
N ARG A 192 13.42 20.88 15.40
CA ARG A 192 12.85 19.95 14.41
C ARG A 192 13.63 18.64 14.36
N ALA A 193 14.94 18.71 14.32
CA ALA A 193 15.79 17.50 14.34
C ALA A 193 15.57 16.66 15.61
N ASP A 194 15.41 17.29 16.77
CA ASP A 194 15.11 16.59 18.03
C ASP A 194 13.71 15.91 17.99
N LEU A 195 12.71 16.61 17.45
CA LEU A 195 11.38 16.04 17.25
C LEU A 195 11.39 14.87 16.27
N ASP A 196 12.09 15.01 15.13
CA ASP A 196 12.23 13.94 14.15
C ASP A 196 12.93 12.72 14.74
N LEU A 197 13.91 12.94 15.60
CA LEU A 197 14.61 11.88 16.33
C LEU A 197 13.69 11.18 17.33
N LYS A 198 12.84 11.92 18.06
CA LYS A 198 11.82 11.36 18.96
C LYS A 198 10.81 10.52 18.20
N VAL A 199 10.32 11.02 17.08
CA VAL A 199 9.39 10.26 16.24
C VAL A 199 10.04 9.02 15.63
N ALA A 200 11.28 9.14 15.14
CA ALA A 200 12.02 7.99 14.62
C ALA A 200 12.17 6.89 15.69
N ARG A 201 12.45 7.27 16.96
CA ARG A 201 12.49 6.33 18.09
C ARG A 201 11.14 5.69 18.35
N LEU A 202 10.06 6.47 18.40
CA LEU A 202 8.70 5.94 18.60
C LEU A 202 8.27 5.00 17.48
N ASN A 203 8.56 5.36 16.23
CA ASN A 203 8.29 4.49 15.08
C ASN A 203 9.12 3.19 15.15
N SER A 204 10.37 3.30 15.56
CA SER A 204 11.25 2.14 15.75
C SER A 204 10.73 1.22 16.87
N ASP A 205 10.27 1.78 17.97
CA ASP A 205 9.65 1.03 19.08
C ASP A 205 8.35 0.36 18.65
N LEU A 206 7.53 1.07 17.85
CA LEU A 206 6.31 0.49 17.28
C LEU A 206 6.63 -0.65 16.32
N ASP A 207 7.58 -0.44 15.41
CA ASP A 207 8.02 -1.47 14.48
C ASP A 207 8.55 -2.70 15.19
N LEU A 208 9.34 -2.52 16.25
CA LEU A 208 9.84 -3.61 17.06
C LEU A 208 8.70 -4.37 17.76
N ARG A 209 7.70 -3.67 18.30
CA ARG A 209 6.52 -4.28 18.92
C ARG A 209 5.68 -5.00 17.87
N THR A 210 5.41 -4.34 16.74
CA THR A 210 4.68 -4.95 15.62
C THR A 210 5.38 -6.20 15.10
N LYS A 211 6.70 -6.13 14.89
CA LYS A 211 7.49 -7.29 14.47
C LYS A 211 7.49 -8.40 15.52
N ARG A 212 7.58 -8.05 16.82
CA ARG A 212 7.48 -9.02 17.93
C ARG A 212 6.12 -9.70 17.94
N ASP A 213 5.04 -8.95 17.76
CA ASP A 213 3.69 -9.48 17.74
C ASP A 213 3.42 -10.30 16.48
N LEU A 214 3.92 -9.86 15.33
CA LEU A 214 3.93 -10.66 14.11
C LEU A 214 4.70 -11.97 14.32
N TRP A 215 5.87 -11.90 14.95
CA TRP A 215 6.66 -13.09 15.24
C TRP A 215 5.99 -14.04 16.24
N LYS A 216 5.36 -13.52 17.32
CA LYS A 216 4.57 -14.31 18.27
C LYS A 216 3.34 -14.97 17.65
N ASN A 217 2.74 -14.29 16.67
CA ASN A 217 1.55 -14.74 15.97
C ASN A 217 1.86 -15.55 14.70
N ARG A 218 3.13 -15.87 14.45
CA ARG A 218 3.55 -16.71 13.33
C ARG A 218 4.17 -18.00 13.85
N VAL A 219 3.99 -19.04 13.07
CA VAL A 219 4.69 -20.31 13.27
C VAL A 219 6.13 -20.16 12.80
N ASN A 220 7.08 -20.29 13.73
CA ASN A 220 8.52 -20.15 13.42
C ASN A 220 9.10 -21.48 12.98
N ARG A 221 8.61 -22.00 11.87
CA ARG A 221 9.17 -23.16 11.18
C ARG A 221 9.18 -22.90 9.70
N ASP A 222 10.16 -23.46 9.01
CA ASP A 222 10.21 -23.43 7.56
C ASP A 222 9.13 -24.34 7.00
N ILE A 223 8.42 -23.85 5.99
CA ILE A 223 7.45 -24.65 5.24
C ILE A 223 8.22 -25.72 4.46
N GLN A 224 7.82 -26.95 4.64
CA GLN A 224 8.42 -28.08 3.92
C GLN A 224 7.66 -28.33 2.63
N TYR A 225 8.30 -28.05 1.50
CA TYR A 225 7.75 -28.34 0.19
C TYR A 225 8.06 -29.78 -0.19
N THR A 226 7.04 -30.51 -0.63
CA THR A 226 7.19 -31.89 -1.12
C THR A 226 6.55 -32.07 -2.49
N LYS A 227 7.20 -32.83 -3.37
CA LYS A 227 6.62 -33.20 -4.66
C LYS A 227 5.50 -34.25 -4.52
N GLU A 228 5.58 -35.05 -3.46
CA GLU A 228 4.58 -36.05 -3.11
C GLU A 228 3.87 -35.67 -1.78
N PRO A 229 2.85 -34.83 -1.85
CA PRO A 229 2.21 -34.28 -0.63
C PRO A 229 1.26 -35.28 0.05
N PHE A 230 0.92 -36.37 -0.61
CA PHE A 230 0.00 -37.37 -0.10
C PHE A 230 0.74 -38.67 0.23
N LYS A 231 0.69 -39.06 1.49
CA LYS A 231 1.29 -40.31 1.98
C LYS A 231 0.45 -40.88 3.13
N ASP A 232 0.20 -42.20 3.06
CA ASP A 232 -0.46 -42.96 4.14
C ASP A 232 -1.77 -42.30 4.64
N GLY A 233 -2.62 -41.85 3.70
CA GLY A 233 -3.90 -41.19 4.03
C GLY A 233 -3.77 -39.74 4.45
N VAL A 234 -2.56 -39.20 4.62
CA VAL A 234 -2.32 -37.83 5.03
C VAL A 234 -1.93 -36.97 3.83
N LEU A 235 -2.65 -35.89 3.60
CA LEU A 235 -2.32 -34.86 2.63
C LEU A 235 -1.73 -33.64 3.34
N THR A 236 -0.51 -33.25 2.97
CA THR A 236 0.10 -32.02 3.49
C THR A 236 -0.04 -30.90 2.47
N ILE A 237 -0.71 -29.82 2.83
CA ILE A 237 -0.92 -28.64 2.00
C ILE A 237 0.07 -27.55 2.45
N SER A 238 0.92 -27.11 1.53
CA SER A 238 1.85 -26.00 1.75
C SER A 238 1.15 -24.64 1.61
N ASP A 239 1.91 -23.55 1.75
CA ASP A 239 1.44 -22.17 1.51
C ASP A 239 1.11 -21.88 0.03
N ARG A 240 1.46 -22.79 -0.88
CA ARG A 240 1.04 -22.75 -2.29
C ARG A 240 -0.44 -23.15 -2.44
N ARG A 241 -1.26 -22.51 -1.62
CA ARG A 241 -2.68 -22.79 -1.43
C ARG A 241 -3.55 -21.65 -1.97
N ILE A 242 -4.58 -22.01 -2.72
CA ILE A 242 -5.58 -21.12 -3.29
C ILE A 242 -6.93 -21.55 -2.73
N ALA A 243 -7.63 -20.67 -2.02
CA ALA A 243 -8.99 -20.96 -1.59
C ALA A 243 -9.97 -20.74 -2.73
N LEU A 244 -10.88 -21.69 -2.95
CA LEU A 244 -11.97 -21.58 -3.92
C LEU A 244 -13.28 -21.90 -3.22
N ASN A 245 -13.88 -20.90 -2.57
CA ASN A 245 -15.10 -21.02 -1.79
C ASN A 245 -16.20 -20.11 -2.32
N GLY A 246 -17.47 -20.45 -2.04
CA GLY A 246 -18.63 -19.71 -2.51
C GLY A 246 -18.84 -19.77 -4.03
N PRO A 247 -19.65 -18.88 -4.60
CA PRO A 247 -19.93 -18.87 -6.04
C PRO A 247 -18.71 -18.50 -6.88
N ILE A 248 -18.57 -19.15 -8.04
CA ILE A 248 -17.49 -18.89 -8.98
C ILE A 248 -17.94 -17.86 -10.00
N TRP A 249 -17.25 -16.72 -10.06
CA TRP A 249 -17.45 -15.65 -11.04
C TRP A 249 -16.11 -15.15 -11.58
N GLU A 250 -16.12 -14.09 -12.39
CA GLU A 250 -14.91 -13.62 -13.08
C GLU A 250 -13.80 -13.24 -12.10
N ASP A 251 -14.13 -12.49 -11.04
CA ASP A 251 -13.17 -12.10 -10.01
C ASP A 251 -12.54 -13.31 -9.31
N THR A 252 -13.34 -14.38 -9.11
CA THR A 252 -12.84 -15.65 -8.57
C THR A 252 -11.87 -16.31 -9.53
N ALA A 253 -12.17 -16.28 -10.82
CA ALA A 253 -11.29 -16.86 -11.83
C ALA A 253 -10.00 -16.09 -11.95
N ASP A 254 -10.04 -14.76 -11.93
CA ASP A 254 -8.87 -13.88 -11.93
C ASP A 254 -8.02 -14.15 -10.69
N TYR A 255 -8.64 -14.18 -9.53
CA TYR A 255 -7.99 -14.51 -8.26
C TYR A 255 -7.24 -15.85 -8.32
N VAL A 256 -7.86 -16.90 -8.84
CA VAL A 256 -7.23 -18.22 -8.95
C VAL A 256 -6.10 -18.22 -9.97
N GLN A 257 -6.33 -17.63 -11.15
CA GLN A 257 -5.35 -17.58 -12.22
C GLN A 257 -4.08 -16.84 -11.80
N GLU A 258 -4.22 -15.62 -11.25
CA GLU A 258 -3.09 -14.81 -10.79
C GLU A 258 -2.22 -15.57 -9.79
N ARG A 259 -2.83 -16.37 -8.92
CA ARG A 259 -2.10 -17.17 -7.92
C ARG A 259 -1.44 -18.38 -8.50
N ILE A 260 -2.06 -19.05 -9.46
CA ILE A 260 -1.42 -20.11 -10.22
C ILE A 260 -0.17 -19.55 -10.92
N ASP A 261 -0.29 -18.40 -11.59
CA ASP A 261 0.82 -17.75 -12.27
C ASP A 261 1.92 -17.30 -11.28
N TYR A 262 1.52 -16.73 -10.15
CA TYR A 262 2.45 -16.36 -9.08
C TYR A 262 3.24 -17.57 -8.56
N PHE A 263 2.56 -18.65 -8.23
CA PHE A 263 3.21 -19.85 -7.73
C PHE A 263 4.06 -20.54 -8.81
N ASN A 264 3.64 -20.52 -10.07
CA ASN A 264 4.48 -20.98 -11.17
C ASN A 264 5.78 -20.18 -11.25
N ASN A 265 5.73 -18.86 -11.12
CA ASN A 265 6.91 -17.99 -11.16
C ASN A 265 7.86 -18.25 -9.97
N GLN A 266 7.33 -18.75 -8.85
CA GLN A 266 8.17 -19.16 -7.72
C GLN A 266 8.88 -20.49 -7.95
N SER A 267 8.15 -21.50 -8.39
CA SER A 267 8.68 -22.85 -8.65
C SER A 267 7.70 -23.69 -9.46
N HIS A 268 8.23 -24.46 -10.39
CA HIS A 268 7.46 -25.46 -11.14
C HIS A 268 7.47 -26.86 -10.48
N ASP A 269 8.29 -27.06 -9.47
CA ASP A 269 8.58 -28.38 -8.89
C ASP A 269 7.54 -28.86 -7.90
N TYR A 270 6.86 -27.94 -7.23
CA TYR A 270 5.98 -28.25 -6.11
C TYR A 270 4.51 -27.99 -6.47
N PRO A 271 3.60 -28.83 -5.95
CA PRO A 271 2.18 -28.68 -6.27
C PRO A 271 1.59 -27.37 -5.74
N ILE A 272 0.62 -26.88 -6.50
CA ILE A 272 -0.29 -25.79 -6.12
C ILE A 272 -1.60 -26.45 -5.70
N PHE A 273 -2.19 -26.02 -4.59
CA PHE A 273 -3.42 -26.59 -4.05
C PHE A 273 -4.58 -25.60 -4.21
N ILE A 274 -5.59 -25.99 -4.97
CA ILE A 274 -6.90 -25.32 -4.94
C ILE A 274 -7.74 -26.04 -3.89
N VAL A 275 -8.08 -25.34 -2.82
CA VAL A 275 -8.83 -25.90 -1.68
C VAL A 275 -10.26 -25.38 -1.69
N ILE A 276 -11.20 -26.31 -1.76
CA ILE A 276 -12.64 -26.07 -1.76
C ILE A 276 -13.19 -26.57 -0.43
N ASP A 277 -13.54 -25.62 0.47
CA ASP A 277 -14.31 -25.96 1.66
C ASP A 277 -15.78 -26.07 1.27
N GLU A 278 -16.35 -25.04 0.66
CA GLU A 278 -17.72 -25.02 0.17
C GLU A 278 -17.85 -24.13 -1.07
N SER A 279 -18.30 -24.72 -2.18
CA SER A 279 -18.60 -23.96 -3.40
C SER A 279 -19.80 -24.56 -4.15
N PRO A 280 -20.83 -23.75 -4.43
CA PRO A 280 -22.00 -24.17 -5.20
C PRO A 280 -21.74 -24.20 -6.71
N GLY A 281 -20.56 -23.79 -7.20
CA GLY A 281 -20.27 -23.55 -8.60
C GLY A 281 -20.54 -22.10 -9.01
N GLY A 282 -20.83 -21.84 -10.29
CA GLY A 282 -21.10 -20.47 -10.77
C GLY A 282 -20.98 -20.28 -12.27
N SER A 283 -20.37 -19.17 -12.70
CA SER A 283 -20.12 -18.82 -14.09
C SER A 283 -19.34 -19.91 -14.82
N VAL A 284 -19.88 -20.35 -15.95
CA VAL A 284 -19.24 -21.36 -16.81
C VAL A 284 -17.94 -20.81 -17.39
N MET A 285 -17.94 -19.56 -17.86
CA MET A 285 -16.73 -18.93 -18.43
C MET A 285 -15.65 -18.77 -17.39
N ALA A 286 -15.99 -18.30 -16.20
CA ALA A 286 -15.06 -18.16 -15.09
C ALA A 286 -14.45 -19.52 -14.69
N GLY A 287 -15.31 -20.54 -14.55
CA GLY A 287 -14.84 -21.88 -14.25
C GLY A 287 -13.95 -22.46 -15.35
N TYR A 288 -14.27 -22.21 -16.61
CA TYR A 288 -13.45 -22.65 -17.74
C TYR A 288 -12.10 -21.95 -17.78
N LYS A 289 -12.06 -20.67 -17.40
CA LYS A 289 -10.81 -19.90 -17.23
C LYS A 289 -9.94 -20.54 -16.15
N ILE A 290 -10.51 -20.93 -15.01
CA ILE A 290 -9.78 -21.66 -13.96
C ILE A 290 -9.22 -23.00 -14.51
N LEU A 291 -10.06 -23.79 -15.21
CA LEU A 291 -9.61 -25.06 -15.81
C LEU A 291 -8.45 -24.84 -16.77
N LYS A 292 -8.48 -23.78 -17.59
CA LYS A 292 -7.39 -23.45 -18.52
C LYS A 292 -6.13 -22.99 -17.79
N ALA A 293 -6.26 -22.24 -16.70
CA ALA A 293 -5.11 -21.88 -15.86
C ALA A 293 -4.47 -23.13 -15.22
N MET A 294 -5.28 -24.07 -14.75
CA MET A 294 -4.80 -25.34 -14.22
C MET A 294 -4.09 -26.19 -15.27
N ASP A 295 -4.66 -26.30 -16.46
CA ASP A 295 -4.09 -27.08 -17.58
C ASP A 295 -2.75 -26.50 -18.05
N GLY A 296 -2.69 -25.15 -18.16
CA GLY A 296 -1.52 -24.41 -18.62
C GLY A 296 -0.41 -24.28 -17.57
N SER A 297 -0.70 -24.64 -16.33
CA SER A 297 0.28 -24.57 -15.24
C SER A 297 1.46 -25.50 -15.44
N ALA A 298 2.68 -24.96 -15.33
CA ALA A 298 3.91 -25.74 -15.34
C ALA A 298 4.07 -26.57 -14.05
N ALA A 299 3.69 -25.99 -12.89
CA ALA A 299 3.58 -26.71 -11.65
C ALA A 299 2.30 -27.58 -11.63
N PRO A 300 2.32 -28.78 -11.01
CA PRO A 300 1.10 -29.56 -10.86
C PRO A 300 0.09 -28.84 -9.99
N VAL A 301 -1.15 -28.68 -10.49
CA VAL A 301 -2.27 -28.11 -9.73
C VAL A 301 -3.17 -29.24 -9.25
N TYR A 302 -3.34 -29.31 -7.94
CA TYR A 302 -4.17 -30.30 -7.25
C TYR A 302 -5.39 -29.64 -6.65
N VAL A 303 -6.52 -30.34 -6.65
CA VAL A 303 -7.76 -29.86 -6.06
C VAL A 303 -8.10 -30.67 -4.81
N VAL A 304 -8.49 -29.98 -3.75
CA VAL A 304 -8.83 -30.60 -2.45
C VAL A 304 -10.23 -30.18 -2.06
N VAL A 305 -11.13 -31.14 -1.92
CA VAL A 305 -12.52 -30.90 -1.48
C VAL A 305 -12.65 -31.32 -0.03
N LYS A 306 -12.90 -30.34 0.85
CA LYS A 306 -13.05 -30.59 2.29
C LYS A 306 -14.49 -30.90 2.70
N SER A 307 -15.46 -30.14 2.19
CA SER A 307 -16.87 -30.29 2.59
C SER A 307 -17.81 -30.44 1.40
N PHE A 308 -17.84 -29.45 0.52
CA PHE A 308 -18.84 -29.41 -0.55
C PHE A 308 -18.29 -28.76 -1.82
N ALA A 309 -18.40 -29.47 -2.93
CA ALA A 309 -18.12 -28.95 -4.26
C ALA A 309 -19.28 -29.33 -5.19
N ALA A 310 -19.98 -28.35 -5.71
CA ALA A 310 -21.09 -28.60 -6.61
C ALA A 310 -20.88 -27.94 -7.97
N SER A 311 -21.51 -28.53 -8.99
CA SER A 311 -21.65 -27.88 -10.28
C SER A 311 -20.29 -27.53 -10.91
N MET A 312 -19.99 -26.25 -11.17
CA MET A 312 -18.71 -25.84 -11.74
C MET A 312 -17.53 -26.17 -10.82
N ALA A 313 -17.69 -26.10 -9.49
CA ALA A 313 -16.67 -26.48 -8.53
C ALA A 313 -16.38 -27.99 -8.58
N ALA A 314 -17.43 -28.83 -8.74
CA ALA A 314 -17.28 -30.26 -8.96
C ALA A 314 -16.56 -30.56 -10.29
N ASN A 315 -16.85 -29.80 -11.33
CA ASN A 315 -16.14 -29.92 -12.62
C ASN A 315 -14.66 -29.62 -12.47
N ILE A 316 -14.28 -28.55 -11.74
CA ILE A 316 -12.89 -28.18 -11.47
C ILE A 316 -12.20 -29.31 -10.69
N ALA A 317 -12.84 -29.84 -9.65
CA ALA A 317 -12.30 -30.96 -8.88
C ALA A 317 -12.12 -32.22 -9.72
N THR A 318 -13.14 -32.58 -10.51
CA THR A 318 -13.11 -33.80 -11.32
C THR A 318 -12.12 -33.70 -12.47
N GLN A 319 -12.00 -32.56 -13.13
CA GLN A 319 -11.10 -32.39 -14.28
C GLN A 319 -9.65 -32.08 -13.88
N SER A 320 -9.37 -31.89 -12.60
CA SER A 320 -7.98 -31.69 -12.15
C SER A 320 -7.11 -32.92 -12.42
N LYS A 321 -5.81 -32.69 -12.60
CA LYS A 321 -4.81 -33.78 -12.80
C LYS A 321 -4.76 -34.72 -11.61
N LYS A 322 -4.97 -34.21 -10.40
CA LYS A 322 -5.02 -34.95 -9.15
C LYS A 322 -5.94 -34.25 -8.18
N SER A 323 -6.92 -34.97 -7.66
CA SER A 323 -7.87 -34.44 -6.70
C SER A 323 -7.98 -35.30 -5.45
N PHE A 324 -8.27 -34.65 -4.35
CA PHE A 324 -8.38 -35.21 -3.03
C PHE A 324 -9.70 -34.81 -2.38
N ALA A 325 -10.28 -35.69 -1.59
CA ALA A 325 -11.45 -35.33 -0.79
C ALA A 325 -11.45 -36.07 0.54
N TYR A 326 -12.10 -35.47 1.55
CA TYR A 326 -12.48 -36.23 2.73
C TYR A 326 -13.55 -37.26 2.38
N PRO A 327 -13.66 -38.39 3.11
CA PRO A 327 -14.69 -39.40 2.87
C PRO A 327 -16.11 -38.82 2.87
N ASN A 328 -16.36 -37.86 3.77
CA ASN A 328 -17.67 -37.22 3.95
C ASN A 328 -17.84 -35.92 3.15
N ALA A 329 -16.84 -35.53 2.35
CA ALA A 329 -17.02 -34.41 1.43
C ALA A 329 -18.07 -34.79 0.36
N ILE A 330 -18.88 -33.83 0.00
CA ILE A 330 -19.95 -34.02 -0.98
C ILE A 330 -19.49 -33.42 -2.31
N ILE A 331 -19.53 -34.22 -3.36
CA ILE A 331 -19.34 -33.77 -4.73
C ILE A 331 -20.67 -33.93 -5.48
N LEU A 332 -21.13 -32.85 -6.13
CA LEU A 332 -22.41 -32.84 -6.82
C LEU A 332 -22.23 -32.38 -8.27
N HIS A 333 -22.58 -33.26 -9.18
CA HIS A 333 -22.74 -32.93 -10.59
C HIS A 333 -24.25 -32.83 -10.95
N HIS A 334 -24.57 -31.87 -11.76
CA HIS A 334 -25.93 -31.72 -12.34
C HIS A 334 -25.83 -31.24 -13.78
N GLN A 335 -26.89 -31.40 -14.52
CA GLN A 335 -26.93 -30.88 -15.87
C GLN A 335 -27.00 -29.36 -15.86
N ILE A 336 -26.40 -28.72 -16.88
CA ILE A 336 -26.38 -27.26 -16.99
C ILE A 336 -27.81 -26.71 -16.98
N GLN A 337 -27.99 -25.65 -16.19
CA GLN A 337 -29.27 -24.94 -16.09
C GLN A 337 -29.07 -23.51 -16.55
N GLY A 338 -30.03 -22.97 -17.29
CA GLY A 338 -30.02 -21.60 -17.76
C GLY A 338 -31.44 -21.05 -17.84
N LEU A 339 -31.54 -19.74 -17.57
CA LEU A 339 -32.75 -18.99 -17.85
C LEU A 339 -32.62 -18.36 -19.23
N THR A 340 -33.47 -18.71 -20.15
CA THR A 340 -33.46 -18.12 -21.50
C THR A 340 -34.72 -17.27 -21.70
N GLY A 341 -34.51 -16.06 -22.23
CA GLY A 341 -35.59 -15.14 -22.57
C GLY A 341 -35.46 -14.66 -24.01
N GLY A 342 -36.54 -14.10 -24.55
CA GLY A 342 -36.56 -13.55 -25.91
C GLY A 342 -37.54 -14.28 -26.84
N ASN A 343 -37.46 -14.00 -28.14
CA ASN A 343 -38.27 -14.66 -29.15
C ASN A 343 -37.83 -16.12 -29.38
N LEU A 344 -38.65 -16.89 -30.12
CA LEU A 344 -38.41 -18.32 -30.35
C LEU A 344 -37.01 -18.61 -30.95
N THR A 345 -36.54 -17.77 -31.84
CA THR A 345 -35.21 -17.92 -32.47
C THR A 345 -34.09 -17.76 -31.46
N MET A 346 -34.15 -16.69 -30.65
CA MET A 346 -33.17 -16.43 -29.58
C MET A 346 -33.17 -17.58 -28.55
N GLN A 347 -34.34 -18.09 -28.16
CA GLN A 347 -34.42 -19.22 -27.23
C GLN A 347 -33.76 -20.48 -27.81
N ARG A 348 -33.96 -20.76 -29.10
CA ARG A 348 -33.29 -21.90 -29.76
C ARG A 348 -31.77 -21.72 -29.86
N GLU A 349 -31.30 -20.51 -30.08
CA GLU A 349 -29.89 -20.19 -30.09
C GLU A 349 -29.28 -20.37 -28.70
N ASN A 350 -29.94 -19.86 -27.68
CA ASN A 350 -29.51 -20.02 -26.29
C ASN A 350 -29.47 -21.51 -25.88
N VAL A 351 -30.45 -22.30 -26.27
CA VAL A 351 -30.45 -23.76 -25.99
C VAL A 351 -29.25 -24.45 -26.67
N LYS A 352 -28.96 -24.11 -27.95
CA LYS A 352 -27.78 -24.64 -28.63
C LYS A 352 -26.49 -24.29 -27.93
N GLU A 353 -26.37 -23.07 -27.45
CA GLU A 353 -25.22 -22.61 -26.72
C GLU A 353 -25.06 -23.32 -25.37
N LEU A 354 -26.13 -23.47 -24.62
CA LEU A 354 -26.14 -24.29 -23.40
C LEU A 354 -25.75 -25.74 -23.66
N ASP A 355 -26.25 -26.35 -24.76
CA ASP A 355 -25.86 -27.70 -25.15
C ASP A 355 -24.40 -27.82 -25.49
N GLU A 356 -23.82 -26.81 -26.15
CA GLU A 356 -22.40 -26.77 -26.46
C GLU A 356 -21.56 -26.60 -25.18
N TRP A 357 -21.96 -25.71 -24.27
CA TRP A 357 -21.29 -25.58 -22.98
C TRP A 357 -21.40 -26.85 -22.13
N TRP A 358 -22.60 -27.47 -22.13
CA TRP A 358 -22.80 -28.74 -21.44
C TRP A 358 -21.84 -29.82 -21.94
N LYS A 359 -21.71 -29.98 -23.25
CA LYS A 359 -20.75 -30.93 -23.83
C LYS A 359 -19.33 -30.66 -23.40
N ARG A 360 -18.90 -29.42 -23.43
CA ARG A 360 -17.55 -29.01 -23.02
C ARG A 360 -17.27 -29.28 -21.55
N LEU A 361 -18.25 -29.13 -20.69
CA LEU A 361 -18.11 -29.36 -19.25
C LEU A 361 -18.24 -30.84 -18.88
N ALA A 362 -19.25 -31.50 -19.41
CA ALA A 362 -19.63 -32.83 -18.99
C ALA A 362 -18.88 -33.96 -19.71
N ALA A 363 -18.51 -33.76 -20.98
CA ALA A 363 -17.77 -34.80 -21.71
C ALA A 363 -16.43 -35.17 -21.07
N PRO A 364 -15.59 -34.24 -20.57
CA PRO A 364 -14.39 -34.61 -19.86
C PRO A 364 -14.67 -35.39 -18.57
N VAL A 365 -15.75 -35.04 -17.84
CA VAL A 365 -16.16 -35.75 -16.62
C VAL A 365 -16.57 -37.18 -16.98
N ALA A 366 -17.46 -37.36 -17.96
CA ALA A 366 -17.90 -38.67 -18.44
C ALA A 366 -16.70 -39.50 -18.93
N ALA A 367 -15.76 -38.91 -19.68
CA ALA A 367 -14.55 -39.54 -20.16
C ALA A 367 -13.67 -40.00 -18.98
N LYS A 368 -13.50 -39.19 -17.95
CA LYS A 368 -12.74 -39.59 -16.74
C LYS A 368 -13.42 -40.76 -16.02
N MET A 369 -14.72 -40.81 -15.99
CA MET A 369 -15.49 -41.93 -15.46
C MET A 369 -15.39 -43.19 -16.32
N GLY A 370 -15.06 -43.07 -17.61
CA GLY A 370 -15.02 -44.16 -18.59
C GLY A 370 -16.38 -44.51 -19.14
N ILE A 371 -17.31 -43.53 -19.19
CA ILE A 371 -18.70 -43.69 -19.73
C ILE A 371 -18.95 -42.66 -20.82
N SER A 372 -19.99 -42.88 -21.61
CA SER A 372 -20.48 -41.87 -22.57
C SER A 372 -21.17 -40.71 -21.87
N LEU A 373 -21.26 -39.57 -22.57
CA LEU A 373 -22.00 -38.42 -22.07
C LEU A 373 -23.51 -38.76 -21.85
N ASP A 374 -24.09 -39.53 -22.75
CA ASP A 374 -25.47 -39.96 -22.62
C ASP A 374 -25.71 -40.85 -21.39
N GLU A 375 -24.77 -41.77 -21.13
CA GLU A 375 -24.82 -42.59 -19.91
C GLU A 375 -24.63 -41.75 -18.65
N PHE A 376 -23.77 -40.72 -18.69
CA PHE A 376 -23.60 -39.78 -17.59
C PHE A 376 -24.91 -39.02 -17.28
N ILE A 377 -25.58 -38.49 -18.32
CA ILE A 377 -26.88 -37.83 -18.20
C ILE A 377 -27.93 -38.82 -17.64
N LYS A 378 -28.00 -40.02 -18.20
CA LYS A 378 -28.94 -41.04 -17.76
C LYS A 378 -28.81 -41.34 -16.27
N ARG A 379 -27.56 -41.49 -15.78
CA ARG A 379 -27.27 -41.74 -14.35
C ARG A 379 -27.68 -40.58 -13.47
N MET A 380 -27.47 -39.35 -13.90
CA MET A 380 -27.94 -38.17 -13.17
C MET A 380 -29.44 -38.24 -12.89
N TYR A 381 -30.21 -38.53 -13.92
CA TYR A 381 -31.70 -38.62 -13.81
C TYR A 381 -32.22 -39.91 -13.19
N GLN A 382 -31.38 -40.94 -13.07
CA GLN A 382 -31.71 -42.12 -12.28
C GLN A 382 -31.70 -41.85 -10.77
N ASN A 383 -30.81 -40.95 -10.32
CA ASN A 383 -30.71 -40.62 -8.91
C ASN A 383 -31.79 -39.64 -8.46
N ARG A 384 -32.03 -38.59 -9.24
CA ARG A 384 -33.05 -37.57 -8.94
C ARG A 384 -33.66 -37.03 -10.22
N SER A 385 -34.97 -36.71 -10.16
CA SER A 385 -35.71 -36.10 -11.29
C SER A 385 -35.18 -34.72 -11.69
N THR A 386 -34.44 -34.06 -10.79
CA THR A 386 -33.76 -32.78 -11.06
C THR A 386 -32.47 -32.97 -11.85
N GLY A 387 -31.95 -34.19 -11.98
CA GLY A 387 -30.63 -34.46 -12.57
C GLY A 387 -29.47 -34.18 -11.64
N ASP A 388 -29.72 -33.91 -10.36
CA ASP A 388 -28.67 -33.75 -9.36
C ASP A 388 -28.13 -35.11 -8.95
N TRP A 389 -26.84 -35.30 -9.19
CA TRP A 389 -26.11 -36.49 -8.78
C TRP A 389 -25.05 -36.13 -7.73
N GLN A 390 -25.38 -36.43 -6.50
CA GLN A 390 -24.57 -36.13 -5.33
C GLN A 390 -23.97 -37.40 -4.78
N GLU A 391 -22.68 -37.38 -4.49
CA GLU A 391 -21.96 -38.48 -3.88
C GLU A 391 -21.05 -38.01 -2.75
N PHE A 392 -20.89 -38.85 -1.75
CA PHE A 392 -19.83 -38.67 -0.77
C PHE A 392 -18.46 -39.00 -1.38
N GLY A 393 -17.40 -38.47 -0.78
CA GLY A 393 -16.03 -38.59 -1.32
C GLY A 393 -15.59 -39.99 -1.66
N ASP A 394 -15.89 -40.96 -0.79
CA ASP A 394 -15.57 -42.39 -1.02
C ASP A 394 -16.29 -42.98 -2.23
N SER A 395 -17.53 -42.61 -2.46
CA SER A 395 -18.33 -42.97 -3.63
C SER A 395 -17.86 -42.21 -4.86
N ALA A 396 -17.59 -40.91 -4.71
CA ALA A 396 -17.07 -40.05 -5.77
C ALA A 396 -15.72 -40.56 -6.31
N ARG A 397 -14.88 -41.12 -5.44
CA ARG A 397 -13.64 -41.79 -5.87
C ARG A 397 -13.91 -43.00 -6.76
N LYS A 398 -14.89 -43.84 -6.43
CA LYS A 398 -15.27 -45.01 -7.26
C LYS A 398 -15.73 -44.57 -8.65
N LEU A 399 -16.38 -43.39 -8.71
CA LEU A 399 -16.82 -42.76 -9.97
C LEU A 399 -15.70 -41.97 -10.66
N LYS A 400 -14.51 -41.88 -10.07
CA LYS A 400 -13.37 -41.08 -10.54
C LYS A 400 -13.63 -39.58 -10.57
N TRP A 401 -14.58 -39.11 -9.77
CA TRP A 401 -14.79 -37.67 -9.59
C TRP A 401 -13.69 -37.05 -8.74
N VAL A 402 -13.14 -37.85 -7.82
CA VAL A 402 -11.90 -37.53 -7.11
C VAL A 402 -10.94 -38.71 -7.21
N ASP A 403 -9.64 -38.41 -7.14
CA ASP A 403 -8.62 -39.42 -7.37
C ASP A 403 -8.20 -40.14 -6.07
N GLN A 404 -8.18 -39.43 -4.94
CA GLN A 404 -7.77 -39.94 -3.64
C GLN A 404 -8.69 -39.49 -2.51
N ILE A 405 -8.90 -40.38 -1.56
CA ILE A 405 -9.53 -40.06 -0.29
C ILE A 405 -8.44 -39.81 0.74
N VAL A 406 -8.63 -38.77 1.52
CA VAL A 406 -7.70 -38.38 2.58
C VAL A 406 -8.34 -38.58 3.94
N ASP A 407 -7.59 -39.18 4.86
CA ASP A 407 -8.01 -39.34 6.26
C ASP A 407 -7.75 -38.07 7.05
N THR A 408 -6.65 -37.41 6.73
CA THR A 408 -6.21 -36.18 7.42
C THR A 408 -5.59 -35.21 6.43
N ILE A 409 -5.97 -33.94 6.55
CA ILE A 409 -5.31 -32.83 5.86
C ILE A 409 -4.47 -32.08 6.88
N ARG A 410 -3.15 -31.99 6.62
CA ARG A 410 -2.22 -31.18 7.37
C ARG A 410 -2.03 -29.87 6.63
N GLU A 411 -2.50 -28.78 7.24
CA GLU A 411 -2.42 -27.43 6.64
C GLU A 411 -1.14 -26.73 7.13
N ASP A 412 -0.06 -26.89 6.41
CA ASP A 412 1.18 -26.16 6.68
C ASP A 412 1.15 -24.73 6.15
N SER A 413 0.08 -24.38 5.41
CA SER A 413 -0.19 -23.04 4.90
C SER A 413 -0.54 -22.00 5.96
N TYR A 414 -1.01 -22.43 7.13
CA TYR A 414 -1.37 -21.54 8.23
C TYR A 414 -0.13 -21.21 9.07
N ASP A 415 0.55 -20.16 8.66
CA ASP A 415 1.72 -19.63 9.38
C ASP A 415 1.35 -18.53 10.38
N LYS A 416 0.13 -17.97 10.30
CA LYS A 416 -0.38 -16.94 11.19
C LYS A 416 -1.41 -17.54 12.16
N ASN A 417 -1.39 -17.04 13.38
CA ASN A 417 -2.44 -17.31 14.35
C ASN A 417 -3.78 -16.73 13.85
N PRO A 418 -4.83 -17.54 13.65
CA PRO A 418 -6.12 -17.07 13.16
C PRO A 418 -6.83 -16.09 14.11
N ASP A 419 -6.51 -16.14 15.42
CA ASP A 419 -7.07 -15.26 16.43
C ASP A 419 -6.27 -13.95 16.62
N ALA A 420 -5.16 -13.79 15.88
CA ALA A 420 -4.40 -12.55 15.93
C ALA A 420 -5.23 -11.41 15.37
N PRO A 421 -5.28 -10.24 16.04
CA PRO A 421 -5.94 -9.06 15.48
C PRO A 421 -5.37 -8.76 14.10
N SER A 422 -6.24 -8.63 13.10
CA SER A 422 -5.83 -8.13 11.79
C SER A 422 -5.27 -6.72 11.99
N ALA A 423 -4.04 -6.48 11.62
CA ALA A 423 -3.53 -5.13 11.56
C ALA A 423 -4.44 -4.32 10.63
N LEU A 424 -4.85 -3.14 11.05
CA LEU A 424 -5.82 -2.27 10.35
C LEU A 424 -5.41 -1.91 8.90
N ASN A 425 -4.22 -2.28 8.48
CA ASN A 425 -3.65 -2.04 7.16
C ASN A 425 -3.13 -3.30 6.46
N ASP A 426 -3.33 -4.47 7.04
CA ASP A 426 -3.02 -5.69 6.32
C ASP A 426 -4.10 -5.92 5.28
N SER A 427 -3.79 -5.68 4.02
CA SER A 427 -4.49 -6.37 2.93
C SER A 427 -4.48 -7.84 3.31
N PRO A 428 -5.63 -8.51 3.34
CA PRO A 428 -5.72 -9.89 3.80
C PRO A 428 -4.71 -10.75 3.06
N ALA A 429 -4.00 -11.57 3.80
CA ALA A 429 -3.01 -12.46 3.21
C ALA A 429 -3.67 -13.34 2.14
N PRO A 430 -3.03 -13.52 0.97
CA PRO A 430 -3.54 -14.39 -0.06
C PRO A 430 -3.87 -15.76 0.52
N GLY A 431 -5.11 -16.21 0.42
CA GLY A 431 -5.57 -17.50 0.92
C GLY A 431 -6.37 -17.49 2.23
N GLN A 432 -6.44 -16.36 2.96
CA GLN A 432 -7.27 -16.22 4.16
C GLN A 432 -8.58 -15.48 3.93
N LEU A 433 -8.75 -14.87 2.78
CA LEU A 433 -10.00 -14.24 2.41
C LEU A 433 -10.67 -15.03 1.32
N ASN A 434 -11.91 -15.31 1.58
CA ASN A 434 -12.88 -15.33 0.53
C ASN A 434 -12.84 -13.92 -0.10
N HIS A 435 -11.96 -13.71 -1.08
CA HIS A 435 -11.94 -12.48 -1.88
C HIS A 435 -13.17 -12.39 -2.81
N GLN A 436 -14.09 -13.28 -2.61
CA GLN A 436 -15.40 -13.06 -3.16
C GLN A 436 -15.96 -11.83 -2.47
N PRO A 437 -16.33 -10.80 -3.20
CA PRO A 437 -17.07 -9.70 -2.62
C PRO A 437 -18.21 -10.34 -1.84
N VAL A 438 -18.25 -10.10 -0.53
CA VAL A 438 -19.38 -10.54 0.29
C VAL A 438 -20.58 -9.79 -0.27
N LEU A 439 -21.27 -10.43 -1.19
CA LEU A 439 -22.48 -9.83 -1.74
C LEU A 439 -23.46 -9.71 -0.58
N PRO A 440 -24.07 -8.55 -0.43
CA PRO A 440 -24.99 -8.32 0.67
C PRO A 440 -26.16 -9.30 0.56
N GLU A 441 -26.36 -10.06 1.61
CA GLU A 441 -27.54 -10.88 1.76
C GLU A 441 -28.79 -9.99 1.87
N ARG A 442 -29.84 -10.33 1.18
CA ARG A 442 -31.12 -9.61 1.16
C ARG A 442 -32.22 -10.54 1.63
N VAL A 443 -33.34 -9.96 2.02
CA VAL A 443 -34.54 -10.71 2.41
C VAL A 443 -35.67 -10.32 1.46
N ASP A 444 -36.38 -11.30 0.91
CA ASP A 444 -37.52 -11.06 0.07
C ASP A 444 -38.83 -10.83 0.89
N ALA A 445 -39.90 -10.51 0.22
CA ALA A 445 -41.20 -10.26 0.86
C ALA A 445 -41.76 -11.45 1.66
N ASN A 446 -41.24 -12.65 1.41
CA ASN A 446 -41.66 -13.87 2.09
C ASN A 446 -40.71 -14.23 3.27
N GLY A 447 -39.71 -13.39 3.55
CA GLY A 447 -38.73 -13.62 4.59
C GLY A 447 -37.56 -14.52 4.19
N ASN A 448 -37.45 -14.94 2.93
CA ASN A 448 -36.34 -15.78 2.46
C ASN A 448 -35.14 -14.93 2.20
N ARG A 449 -33.99 -15.39 2.67
CA ARG A 449 -32.69 -14.76 2.41
C ARG A 449 -32.24 -15.11 1.01
N TYR A 450 -31.61 -14.15 0.33
CA TYR A 450 -31.05 -14.36 -0.99
C TYR A 450 -29.90 -13.41 -1.27
N VAL A 451 -29.05 -13.79 -2.22
CA VAL A 451 -27.94 -13.01 -2.74
C VAL A 451 -28.14 -12.73 -4.22
N LEU A 452 -27.93 -11.48 -4.65
CA LEU A 452 -27.94 -11.13 -6.06
C LEU A 452 -26.57 -11.37 -6.67
N LEU A 453 -26.54 -12.23 -7.68
CA LEU A 453 -25.34 -12.46 -8.48
C LEU A 453 -25.09 -11.34 -9.49
N PRO A 454 -23.83 -11.03 -9.82
CA PRO A 454 -23.48 -10.09 -10.87
C PRO A 454 -24.11 -10.47 -12.22
N ARG A 455 -24.26 -9.49 -13.10
CA ARG A 455 -24.60 -9.78 -14.50
C ARG A 455 -23.45 -10.53 -15.17
N LEU A 456 -23.81 -11.54 -15.95
CA LEU A 456 -22.85 -12.28 -16.75
C LEU A 456 -22.46 -11.52 -18.03
N ASN A 457 -21.34 -11.88 -18.58
CA ASN A 457 -20.95 -11.48 -19.94
C ASN A 457 -21.94 -12.10 -20.95
N PRO A 458 -22.12 -11.48 -22.15
CA PRO A 458 -22.90 -12.09 -23.20
C PRO A 458 -22.42 -13.52 -23.47
N ALA A 459 -23.36 -14.42 -23.64
CA ALA A 459 -23.11 -15.83 -23.93
C ALA A 459 -22.49 -16.66 -22.78
N ASP A 460 -22.48 -16.14 -21.56
CA ASP A 460 -22.10 -16.91 -20.38
C ASP A 460 -23.34 -17.38 -19.60
N CYS A 461 -23.17 -18.36 -18.74
CA CYS A 461 -24.23 -18.84 -17.84
C CYS A 461 -23.63 -19.17 -16.46
N TYR A 462 -24.50 -19.12 -15.44
CA TYR A 462 -24.17 -19.67 -14.14
C TYR A 462 -24.49 -21.18 -14.13
N TYR A 463 -23.47 -21.95 -13.80
CA TYR A 463 -23.56 -23.37 -13.54
C TYR A 463 -23.30 -23.60 -12.06
N LEU A 464 -24.33 -23.41 -11.23
CA LEU A 464 -24.23 -23.49 -9.78
C LEU A 464 -25.42 -24.29 -9.20
N TYR A 465 -25.20 -24.95 -8.10
CA TYR A 465 -26.24 -25.65 -7.36
C TYR A 465 -27.01 -24.64 -6.48
N ASN A 466 -28.30 -24.45 -6.77
CA ASN A 466 -29.16 -23.43 -6.16
C ASN A 466 -30.58 -23.94 -5.95
N PRO A 467 -30.77 -25.01 -5.15
CA PRO A 467 -32.09 -25.69 -5.04
C PRO A 467 -33.14 -24.83 -4.32
N ASP A 468 -32.73 -23.93 -3.45
CA ASP A 468 -33.57 -23.06 -2.63
C ASP A 468 -33.75 -21.66 -3.21
N ASN A 469 -33.24 -21.42 -4.44
CA ASN A 469 -33.23 -20.10 -5.08
C ASN A 469 -32.60 -18.99 -4.24
N TYR A 470 -31.57 -19.35 -3.46
CA TYR A 470 -30.81 -18.42 -2.67
C TYR A 470 -30.00 -17.46 -3.54
N TYR A 471 -29.40 -17.95 -4.61
CA TYR A 471 -28.73 -17.10 -5.59
C TYR A 471 -29.70 -16.65 -6.67
N ARG A 472 -29.81 -15.34 -6.87
CA ARG A 472 -30.68 -14.74 -7.86
C ARG A 472 -29.92 -13.81 -8.78
N LEU A 473 -30.33 -13.74 -10.05
CA LEU A 473 -29.69 -12.79 -10.98
C LEU A 473 -30.17 -11.37 -10.69
N THR A 474 -29.28 -10.43 -10.87
CA THR A 474 -29.65 -9.01 -10.88
C THR A 474 -30.54 -8.73 -12.06
N PRO A 475 -31.75 -8.11 -11.87
CA PRO A 475 -32.71 -7.82 -12.94
C PRO A 475 -32.10 -6.97 -14.07
#